data_9d5dcec44b8944a6bd92f1c0bd0a855e
#
_entry.id   9d5dcec44b8944a6bd92f1c0bd0a855e
#
_cell.length_a   1.000
_cell.length_b   1.000
_cell.length_c   1.000
_cell.angle_alpha   90.00
_cell.angle_beta   90.00
_cell.angle_gamma   90.00
#
_symmetry.space_group_name_H-M   'P 1'
#
loop_
_entity.id
_entity.type
_entity.pdbx_description
1 polymer ?
#
loop_
_entity_poly.entity_id
_entity_poly.type
_entity_poly.pdbx_seq_one_letter_code
_entity_poly.pdbx_strand_id
1 'polypeptide(L)'
;GRYAVSELLKKRFIPRIQEAKSKDILNDEGTNFSPEKIWKLIMHNEKPGGHGERSTAVGTLDMAIWDLVSKIEQKPLYEVLAHKYGNKQFTNKIFVYAAGGYYYPGKDIAMLQEEMKSYVGQGFTTVKMKIGGAPLEEDLKRIESVLNIVGSGNNLCVDANGRFDLATALSYAKALEP
;
A
#
# COMPACT_ATOMS: atom_id res chain seq x y z
N GLY A 1 -4.17 14.04 6.95
CA GLY A 1 -2.77 14.17 6.54
C GLY A 1 -1.84 13.85 7.68
N ARG A 2 -0.68 13.30 7.36
CA ARG A 2 0.32 12.88 8.36
C ARG A 2 1.39 13.94 8.50
N TYR A 3 1.04 15.09 9.08
CA TYR A 3 1.95 16.21 9.26
C TYR A 3 3.20 15.85 10.07
N ALA A 4 3.05 15.01 11.11
CA ALA A 4 4.19 14.57 11.92
C ALA A 4 5.21 13.74 11.12
N VAL A 5 4.79 12.96 10.13
CA VAL A 5 5.70 12.24 9.23
C VAL A 5 6.61 13.19 8.47
N SER A 6 6.07 14.28 7.90
CA SER A 6 6.85 15.28 7.18
C SER A 6 7.90 15.97 8.08
N GLU A 7 7.53 16.30 9.31
CA GLU A 7 8.46 16.92 10.26
C GLU A 7 9.54 15.94 10.75
N LEU A 8 9.19 14.70 11.00
CA LEU A 8 10.16 13.65 11.33
C LEU A 8 11.15 13.41 10.19
N LEU A 9 10.68 13.38 8.95
CA LEU A 9 11.55 13.27 7.78
C LEU A 9 12.51 14.45 7.70
N LYS A 10 11.99 15.68 7.69
CA LYS A 10 12.77 16.90 7.48
C LYS A 10 13.76 17.22 8.61
N LYS A 11 13.34 17.01 9.88
CA LYS A 11 14.10 17.48 11.04
C LYS A 11 14.90 16.38 11.74
N ARG A 12 14.64 15.12 11.44
CA ARG A 12 15.27 13.99 12.16
C ARG A 12 15.97 13.01 11.23
N PHE A 13 15.27 12.39 10.29
CA PHE A 13 15.82 11.26 9.56
C PHE A 13 16.64 11.66 8.33
N ILE A 14 16.19 12.62 7.52
CA ILE A 14 16.95 13.10 6.37
C ILE A 14 18.28 13.73 6.79
N PRO A 15 18.35 14.60 7.81
CA PRO A 15 19.64 15.15 8.28
C PRO A 15 20.65 14.07 8.67
N ARG A 16 20.23 12.97 9.31
CA ARG A 16 21.13 11.85 9.65
C ARG A 16 21.82 11.26 8.43
N ILE A 17 21.09 11.16 7.29
CA ILE A 17 21.66 10.65 6.05
C ILE A 17 22.58 11.70 5.41
N GLN A 18 22.19 12.97 5.42
CA GLN A 18 22.98 14.06 4.82
C GLN A 18 24.31 14.32 5.54
N GLU A 19 24.33 14.11 6.85
CA GLU A 19 25.52 14.29 7.70
C GLU A 19 26.39 13.02 7.78
N ALA A 20 25.92 11.90 7.21
CA ALA A 20 26.61 10.63 7.27
C ALA A 20 27.89 10.63 6.41
N LYS A 21 28.88 9.86 6.84
CA LYS A 21 30.06 9.58 6.02
C LYS A 21 29.73 8.54 4.95
N SER A 22 30.37 8.60 3.82
CA SER A 22 30.14 7.67 2.70
C SER A 22 30.19 6.19 3.14
N LYS A 23 31.11 5.81 4.00
CA LYS A 23 31.23 4.44 4.53
C LYS A 23 29.98 3.95 5.30
N ASP A 24 29.20 4.88 5.85
CA ASP A 24 28.04 4.58 6.69
C ASP A 24 26.74 4.48 5.86
N ILE A 25 26.80 4.82 4.58
CA ILE A 25 25.62 4.82 3.67
C ILE A 25 25.86 4.04 2.36
N LEU A 26 27.11 3.83 1.95
CA LEU A 26 27.43 3.08 0.74
C LEU A 26 27.66 1.59 1.03
N ASN A 27 27.52 0.75 0.00
CA ASN A 27 27.93 -0.64 0.02
C ASN A 27 29.48 -0.72 0.18
N ASP A 28 30.00 -1.90 0.40
CA ASP A 28 31.42 -2.09 0.69
C ASP A 28 32.31 -1.74 -0.51
N GLU A 29 31.79 -1.88 -1.72
CA GLU A 29 32.45 -1.51 -2.98
C GLU A 29 32.39 0.00 -3.26
N GLY A 30 31.58 0.76 -2.53
CA GLY A 30 31.39 2.21 -2.72
C GLY A 30 30.65 2.59 -4.01
N THR A 31 30.00 1.63 -4.66
CA THR A 31 29.38 1.80 -6.00
C THR A 31 27.88 2.09 -5.93
N ASN A 32 27.22 1.79 -4.80
CA ASN A 32 25.81 2.01 -4.61
C ASN A 32 25.52 2.29 -3.11
N PHE A 33 24.31 2.73 -2.82
CA PHE A 33 23.84 2.86 -1.44
C PHE A 33 23.59 1.49 -0.83
N SER A 34 23.74 1.39 0.51
CA SER A 34 23.36 0.22 1.29
C SER A 34 22.10 0.52 2.11
N PRO A 35 20.94 -0.02 1.73
CA PRO A 35 19.72 0.18 2.50
C PRO A 35 19.87 -0.25 3.95
N GLU A 36 20.62 -1.33 4.24
CA GLU A 36 20.82 -1.84 5.59
C GLU A 36 21.67 -0.89 6.44
N LYS A 37 22.73 -0.31 5.86
CA LYS A 37 23.54 0.68 6.57
C LYS A 37 22.74 1.93 6.86
N ILE A 38 21.98 2.41 5.87
CA ILE A 38 21.09 3.56 6.03
C ILE A 38 19.99 3.28 7.06
N TRP A 39 19.36 2.11 7.02
CA TRP A 39 18.40 1.69 8.04
C TRP A 39 19.00 1.75 9.45
N LYS A 40 20.17 1.17 9.66
CA LYS A 40 20.89 1.23 10.95
C LYS A 40 21.16 2.66 11.39
N LEU A 41 21.54 3.50 10.46
CA LEU A 41 21.84 4.92 10.71
C LEU A 41 20.59 5.68 11.17
N ILE A 42 19.49 5.59 10.43
CA ILE A 42 18.26 6.30 10.75
C ILE A 42 17.59 5.74 12.02
N MET A 43 17.77 4.46 12.31
CA MET A 43 17.26 3.80 13.51
C MET A 43 18.19 3.91 14.72
N HIS A 44 19.33 4.56 14.58
CA HIS A 44 20.26 4.75 15.70
C HIS A 44 19.58 5.50 16.86
N ASN A 45 19.64 4.92 18.06
CA ASN A 45 18.98 5.43 19.27
C ASN A 45 17.45 5.55 19.17
N GLU A 46 16.82 4.91 18.20
CA GLU A 46 15.37 4.77 18.16
C GLU A 46 14.92 3.55 18.97
N LYS A 47 13.82 3.70 19.70
CA LYS A 47 13.20 2.54 20.37
C LYS A 47 12.65 1.59 19.31
N PRO A 48 12.88 0.28 19.41
CA PRO A 48 12.35 -0.68 18.46
C PRO A 48 10.81 -0.75 18.52
N GLY A 49 10.22 -1.21 17.42
CA GLY A 49 8.80 -1.46 17.32
C GLY A 49 7.93 -0.20 17.22
N GLY A 50 6.67 -0.44 17.33
CA GLY A 50 5.63 0.60 17.32
C GLY A 50 5.05 0.87 15.95
N HIS A 51 3.76 1.15 15.97
CA HIS A 51 3.02 1.75 14.87
C HIS A 51 3.02 3.26 15.04
N GLY A 52 2.75 4.00 13.99
CA GLY A 52 2.57 5.43 14.04
C GLY A 52 3.56 6.21 13.19
N GLU A 53 3.68 7.48 13.47
CA GLU A 53 4.32 8.47 12.61
C GLU A 53 5.81 8.18 12.38
N ARG A 54 6.52 7.73 13.41
CA ARG A 54 7.95 7.38 13.29
C ARG A 54 8.16 6.20 12.33
N SER A 55 7.44 5.11 12.52
CA SER A 55 7.56 3.92 11.64
C SER A 55 7.16 4.26 10.21
N THR A 56 6.15 5.09 10.02
CA THR A 56 5.74 5.57 8.69
C THR A 56 6.83 6.44 8.04
N ALA A 57 7.46 7.34 8.80
CA ALA A 57 8.54 8.19 8.30
C ALA A 57 9.77 7.35 7.88
N VAL A 58 10.19 6.42 8.74
CA VAL A 58 11.31 5.52 8.44
C VAL A 58 11.01 4.64 7.23
N GLY A 59 9.83 4.01 7.17
CA GLY A 59 9.42 3.20 6.03
C GLY A 59 9.33 3.99 4.72
N THR A 60 8.95 5.27 4.77
CA THR A 60 8.94 6.15 3.59
C THR A 60 10.35 6.36 3.05
N LEU A 61 11.34 6.60 3.93
CA LEU A 61 12.74 6.72 3.52
C LEU A 61 13.29 5.39 3.01
N ASP A 62 13.00 4.30 3.68
CA ASP A 62 13.46 2.97 3.29
C ASP A 62 13.00 2.61 1.87
N MET A 63 11.71 2.83 1.56
CA MET A 63 11.19 2.66 0.20
C MET A 63 11.93 3.52 -0.82
N ALA A 64 12.21 4.77 -0.50
CA ALA A 64 12.92 5.68 -1.40
C ALA A 64 14.37 5.25 -1.63
N ILE A 65 15.05 4.73 -0.61
CA ILE A 65 16.42 4.21 -0.73
C ILE A 65 16.46 2.93 -1.59
N TRP A 66 15.51 2.01 -1.37
CA TRP A 66 15.41 0.81 -2.19
C TRP A 66 15.10 1.12 -3.66
N ASP A 67 14.22 2.09 -3.92
CA ASP A 67 13.94 2.58 -5.28
C ASP A 67 15.20 3.19 -5.93
N LEU A 68 15.95 4.00 -5.18
CA LEU A 68 17.22 4.58 -5.65
C LEU A 68 18.24 3.49 -5.98
N VAL A 69 18.45 2.52 -5.08
CA VAL A 69 19.39 1.41 -5.29
C VAL A 69 19.04 0.62 -6.55
N SER A 70 17.77 0.29 -6.73
CA SER A 70 17.32 -0.47 -7.90
C SER A 70 17.51 0.31 -9.21
N LYS A 71 17.29 1.62 -9.19
CA LYS A 71 17.56 2.50 -10.34
C LYS A 71 19.03 2.61 -10.69
N ILE A 72 19.91 2.70 -9.69
CA ILE A 72 21.38 2.69 -9.92
C ILE A 72 21.82 1.36 -10.53
N GLU A 73 21.26 0.23 -10.06
CA GLU A 73 21.54 -1.09 -10.63
C GLU A 73 20.87 -1.33 -11.99
N GLN A 74 19.98 -0.45 -12.42
CA GLN A 74 19.15 -0.61 -13.61
C GLN A 74 18.34 -1.91 -13.63
N LYS A 75 17.84 -2.31 -12.45
CA LYS A 75 17.03 -3.51 -12.23
C LYS A 75 15.72 -3.18 -11.53
N PRO A 76 14.65 -3.89 -11.83
CA PRO A 76 13.44 -3.80 -11.04
C PRO A 76 13.70 -4.18 -9.57
N LEU A 77 13.05 -3.49 -8.63
CA LEU A 77 13.27 -3.73 -7.20
C LEU A 77 13.02 -5.19 -6.79
N TYR A 78 12.02 -5.86 -7.34
CA TYR A 78 11.74 -7.27 -7.03
C TYR A 78 12.91 -8.19 -7.39
N GLU A 79 13.63 -7.89 -8.47
CA GLU A 79 14.82 -8.64 -8.88
C GLU A 79 15.99 -8.38 -7.91
N VAL A 80 16.24 -7.13 -7.55
CA VAL A 80 17.27 -6.76 -6.55
C VAL A 80 17.03 -7.49 -5.24
N LEU A 81 15.78 -7.48 -4.74
CA LEU A 81 15.41 -8.17 -3.50
C LEU A 81 15.55 -9.69 -3.60
N ALA A 82 15.14 -10.29 -4.70
CA ALA A 82 15.27 -11.74 -4.91
C ALA A 82 16.74 -12.19 -4.99
N HIS A 83 17.60 -11.38 -5.59
CA HIS A 83 19.04 -11.64 -5.62
C HIS A 83 19.70 -11.49 -4.26
N LYS A 84 19.25 -10.54 -3.45
CA LYS A 84 19.87 -10.22 -2.16
C LYS A 84 19.37 -11.09 -1.03
N TYR A 85 18.07 -11.36 -0.96
CA TYR A 85 17.42 -12.03 0.17
C TYR A 85 16.74 -13.35 -0.19
N GLY A 86 16.56 -13.61 -1.46
CA GLY A 86 15.94 -14.83 -1.96
C GLY A 86 16.98 -15.82 -2.50
N ASN A 87 16.47 -16.83 -3.19
CA ASN A 87 17.27 -17.84 -3.90
C ASN A 87 17.54 -17.48 -5.37
N LYS A 88 17.49 -16.20 -5.70
CA LYS A 88 17.59 -15.65 -7.07
C LYS A 88 16.43 -16.04 -8.00
N GLN A 89 15.39 -16.66 -7.45
CA GLN A 89 14.16 -16.95 -8.19
C GLN A 89 13.13 -15.85 -7.92
N PHE A 90 12.47 -15.41 -8.95
CA PHE A 90 11.40 -14.43 -8.85
C PHE A 90 10.36 -14.64 -9.94
N THR A 91 9.14 -14.22 -9.67
CA THR A 91 8.10 -14.10 -10.68
C THR A 91 7.97 -12.63 -11.11
N ASN A 92 7.82 -12.43 -12.40
CA ASN A 92 7.55 -11.11 -12.97
C ASN A 92 6.04 -10.83 -13.12
N LYS A 93 5.20 -11.75 -12.66
CA LYS A 93 3.74 -11.62 -12.66
C LYS A 93 3.21 -11.88 -11.27
N ILE A 94 2.33 -11.00 -10.81
CA ILE A 94 1.62 -11.12 -9.54
C ILE A 94 0.14 -10.82 -9.77
N PHE A 95 -0.74 -11.57 -9.07
CA PHE A 95 -2.16 -11.24 -9.06
C PHE A 95 -2.37 -9.87 -8.40
N VAL A 96 -3.17 -9.03 -9.04
CA VAL A 96 -3.58 -7.73 -8.53
C VAL A 96 -5.07 -7.51 -8.74
N TYR A 97 -5.68 -6.70 -7.89
CA TYR A 97 -7.03 -6.19 -8.07
C TYR A 97 -7.00 -4.65 -8.18
N ALA A 98 -7.95 -4.08 -8.89
CA ALA A 98 -8.13 -2.63 -8.91
C ALA A 98 -8.94 -2.18 -7.69
N ALA A 99 -8.43 -1.21 -6.94
CA ALA A 99 -9.07 -0.71 -5.72
C ALA A 99 -9.71 0.67 -5.95
N GLY A 100 -11.00 0.78 -5.66
CA GLY A 100 -11.78 2.00 -5.78
C GLY A 100 -13.04 1.98 -4.94
N GLY A 101 -14.13 2.49 -5.50
CA GLY A 101 -15.44 2.50 -4.85
C GLY A 101 -15.47 3.36 -3.59
N TYR A 102 -14.62 4.40 -3.51
CA TYR A 102 -14.63 5.35 -2.40
C TYR A 102 -15.90 6.18 -2.38
N TYR A 103 -16.27 6.65 -1.19
CA TYR A 103 -17.36 7.60 -1.00
C TYR A 103 -16.84 9.01 -1.20
N TYR A 104 -17.36 9.67 -2.21
CA TYR A 104 -17.09 11.09 -2.47
C TYR A 104 -18.39 11.87 -2.53
N PRO A 105 -18.42 13.12 -2.10
CA PRO A 105 -19.59 13.96 -2.27
C PRO A 105 -20.05 14.00 -3.74
N GLY A 106 -21.33 13.72 -3.98
CA GLY A 106 -21.91 13.69 -5.31
C GLY A 106 -21.65 12.43 -6.14
N LYS A 107 -20.88 11.47 -5.64
CA LYS A 107 -20.65 10.20 -6.33
C LYS A 107 -21.82 9.25 -6.09
N ASP A 108 -22.63 9.09 -7.12
CA ASP A 108 -23.78 8.18 -7.15
C ASP A 108 -23.39 6.76 -7.63
N ILE A 109 -24.40 5.89 -7.77
CA ILE A 109 -24.22 4.51 -8.24
C ILE A 109 -23.75 4.49 -9.70
N ALA A 110 -24.20 5.40 -10.55
CA ALA A 110 -23.78 5.44 -11.94
C ALA A 110 -22.29 5.77 -12.07
N MET A 111 -21.80 6.73 -11.30
CA MET A 111 -20.37 7.06 -11.24
C MET A 111 -19.52 5.91 -10.67
N LEU A 112 -20.05 5.18 -9.68
CA LEU A 112 -19.41 3.97 -9.15
C LEU A 112 -19.31 2.90 -10.24
N GLN A 113 -20.37 2.68 -10.98
CA GLN A 113 -20.39 1.71 -12.08
C GLN A 113 -19.43 2.07 -13.20
N GLU A 114 -19.33 3.34 -13.59
CA GLU A 114 -18.37 3.79 -14.61
C GLU A 114 -16.92 3.58 -14.15
N GLU A 115 -16.60 3.85 -12.88
CA GLU A 115 -15.29 3.55 -12.31
C GLU A 115 -14.98 2.05 -12.41
N MET A 116 -15.90 1.18 -12.03
CA MET A 116 -15.67 -0.28 -12.06
C MET A 116 -15.58 -0.81 -13.50
N LYS A 117 -16.39 -0.32 -14.43
CA LYS A 117 -16.28 -0.64 -15.87
C LYS A 117 -14.91 -0.22 -16.42
N SER A 118 -14.40 0.94 -16.01
CA SER A 118 -13.06 1.38 -16.39
C SER A 118 -11.99 0.39 -15.97
N TYR A 119 -12.07 -0.16 -14.75
CA TYR A 119 -11.10 -1.16 -14.27
C TYR A 119 -11.20 -2.47 -15.05
N VAL A 120 -12.41 -2.97 -15.28
CA VAL A 120 -12.62 -4.19 -16.10
C VAL A 120 -12.14 -3.95 -17.53
N GLY A 121 -12.39 -2.79 -18.11
CA GLY A 121 -11.90 -2.40 -19.43
C GLY A 121 -10.38 -2.31 -19.54
N GLN A 122 -9.68 -2.07 -18.43
CA GLN A 122 -8.22 -2.13 -18.35
C GLN A 122 -7.67 -3.55 -18.16
N GLY A 123 -8.53 -4.56 -18.06
CA GLY A 123 -8.15 -5.97 -17.92
C GLY A 123 -8.06 -6.49 -16.50
N PHE A 124 -8.45 -5.71 -15.48
CA PHE A 124 -8.57 -6.23 -14.13
C PHE A 124 -9.75 -7.21 -14.03
N THR A 125 -9.47 -8.41 -13.58
CA THR A 125 -10.50 -9.45 -13.37
C THR A 125 -11.15 -9.35 -12.00
N THR A 126 -10.50 -8.70 -11.05
CA THR A 126 -10.98 -8.51 -9.69
C THR A 126 -10.91 -7.04 -9.31
N VAL A 127 -11.95 -6.54 -8.68
CA VAL A 127 -12.02 -5.18 -8.15
C VAL A 127 -12.26 -5.18 -6.64
N LYS A 128 -11.86 -4.12 -5.98
CA LYS A 128 -12.17 -3.90 -4.56
C LYS A 128 -12.90 -2.58 -4.38
N MET A 129 -14.00 -2.58 -3.63
CA MET A 129 -14.73 -1.37 -3.28
C MET A 129 -14.76 -1.13 -1.77
N LYS A 130 -14.98 0.12 -1.38
CA LYS A 130 -15.17 0.50 0.03
C LYS A 130 -16.61 0.25 0.46
N ILE A 131 -16.74 -0.25 1.71
CA ILE A 131 -18.01 -0.41 2.43
C ILE A 131 -17.92 0.24 3.81
N GLY A 132 -19.04 0.35 4.51
CA GLY A 132 -19.11 0.89 5.89
C GLY A 132 -19.03 2.42 5.96
N GLY A 133 -19.19 3.11 4.84
CA GLY A 133 -19.31 4.57 4.78
C GLY A 133 -20.74 5.06 4.64
N ALA A 134 -21.68 4.14 4.42
CA ALA A 134 -23.11 4.35 4.29
C ALA A 134 -23.86 3.30 5.14
N PRO A 135 -25.18 3.44 5.35
CA PRO A 135 -26.02 2.38 5.94
C PRO A 135 -25.91 1.06 5.16
N LEU A 136 -26.07 -0.08 5.84
CA LEU A 136 -25.96 -1.41 5.24
C LEU A 136 -26.80 -1.56 3.96
N GLU A 137 -28.04 -1.12 3.98
CA GLU A 137 -28.94 -1.22 2.81
C GLU A 137 -28.43 -0.44 1.59
N GLU A 138 -27.80 0.69 1.81
CA GLU A 138 -27.18 1.48 0.74
C GLU A 138 -25.93 0.81 0.23
N ASP A 139 -25.09 0.28 1.11
CA ASP A 139 -23.90 -0.46 0.72
C ASP A 139 -24.25 -1.75 -0.05
N LEU A 140 -25.33 -2.45 0.32
CA LEU A 140 -25.82 -3.60 -0.43
C LEU A 140 -26.22 -3.22 -1.87
N LYS A 141 -26.92 -2.11 -2.07
CA LYS A 141 -27.24 -1.60 -3.41
C LYS A 141 -25.99 -1.27 -4.22
N ARG A 142 -24.99 -0.68 -3.57
CA ARG A 142 -23.70 -0.39 -4.20
C ARG A 142 -22.96 -1.68 -4.59
N ILE A 143 -22.94 -2.68 -3.70
CA ILE A 143 -22.32 -3.99 -3.95
C ILE A 143 -23.03 -4.67 -5.12
N GLU A 144 -24.36 -4.74 -5.13
CA GLU A 144 -25.15 -5.34 -6.20
C GLU A 144 -24.86 -4.65 -7.54
N SER A 145 -24.78 -3.32 -7.54
CA SER A 145 -24.46 -2.55 -8.75
C SER A 145 -23.09 -2.90 -9.33
N VAL A 146 -22.11 -3.22 -8.49
CA VAL A 146 -20.77 -3.65 -8.92
C VAL A 146 -20.78 -5.12 -9.34
N LEU A 147 -21.48 -6.00 -8.63
CA LEU A 147 -21.64 -7.41 -9.01
C LEU A 147 -22.20 -7.57 -10.44
N ASN A 148 -23.14 -6.71 -10.83
CA ASN A 148 -23.69 -6.67 -12.19
C ASN A 148 -22.63 -6.33 -13.26
N ILE A 149 -21.49 -5.77 -12.87
CA ILE A 149 -20.40 -5.44 -13.80
C ILE A 149 -19.35 -6.56 -13.81
N VAL A 150 -18.96 -7.06 -12.64
CA VAL A 150 -17.89 -8.06 -12.53
C VAL A 150 -18.38 -9.51 -12.69
N GLY A 151 -19.70 -9.71 -12.68
CA GLY A 151 -20.38 -10.97 -12.99
C GLY A 151 -20.29 -12.06 -11.92
N SER A 152 -19.47 -11.94 -10.90
CA SER A 152 -19.32 -12.93 -9.84
C SER A 152 -18.81 -12.31 -8.54
N GLY A 153 -19.28 -12.82 -7.40
CA GLY A 153 -18.75 -12.45 -6.07
C GLY A 153 -17.26 -12.77 -5.90
N ASN A 154 -16.74 -13.78 -6.59
CA ASN A 154 -15.32 -14.10 -6.59
C ASN A 154 -14.43 -13.00 -7.21
N ASN A 155 -15.03 -12.10 -7.98
CA ASN A 155 -14.36 -10.98 -8.63
C ASN A 155 -14.49 -9.66 -7.85
N LEU A 156 -15.15 -9.67 -6.69
CA LEU A 156 -15.37 -8.49 -5.87
C LEU A 156 -14.81 -8.67 -4.46
N CYS A 157 -13.91 -7.77 -4.07
CA CYS A 157 -13.48 -7.60 -2.70
C CYS A 157 -14.15 -6.37 -2.07
N VAL A 158 -14.45 -6.45 -0.79
CA VAL A 158 -15.00 -5.32 0.00
C VAL A 158 -14.10 -4.98 1.18
N ASP A 159 -14.02 -3.70 1.55
CA ASP A 159 -13.09 -3.24 2.58
C ASP A 159 -13.72 -2.09 3.41
N ALA A 160 -13.98 -2.36 4.67
CA ALA A 160 -14.53 -1.40 5.63
C ALA A 160 -13.46 -0.53 6.33
N ASN A 161 -12.17 -0.78 6.11
CA ASN A 161 -11.06 -0.05 6.75
C ASN A 161 -11.13 0.03 8.29
N GLY A 162 -11.54 -1.04 8.94
CA GLY A 162 -11.63 -1.10 10.41
C GLY A 162 -12.73 -0.23 11.02
N ARG A 163 -13.78 0.12 10.25
CA ARG A 163 -14.90 0.94 10.73
C ARG A 163 -15.92 0.16 11.56
N PHE A 164 -15.95 -1.16 11.44
CA PHE A 164 -16.96 -1.99 12.06
C PHE A 164 -16.58 -2.37 13.48
N ASP A 165 -17.54 -2.29 14.38
CA ASP A 165 -17.55 -3.09 15.60
C ASP A 165 -18.00 -4.53 15.28
N LEU A 166 -17.96 -5.40 16.28
CA LEU A 166 -18.30 -6.82 16.09
C LEU A 166 -19.75 -7.01 15.61
N ALA A 167 -20.69 -6.26 16.17
CA ALA A 167 -22.11 -6.40 15.83
C ALA A 167 -22.37 -5.98 14.36
N THR A 168 -21.81 -4.86 13.97
CA THR A 168 -21.87 -4.37 12.60
C THR A 168 -21.18 -5.33 11.62
N ALA A 169 -19.99 -5.83 11.97
CA ALA A 169 -19.28 -6.80 11.15
C ALA A 169 -20.09 -8.08 10.91
N LEU A 170 -20.74 -8.60 11.96
CA LEU A 170 -21.62 -9.78 11.85
C LEU A 170 -22.85 -9.51 10.99
N SER A 171 -23.42 -8.29 11.06
CA SER A 171 -24.57 -7.92 10.24
C SER A 171 -24.18 -7.86 8.76
N TYR A 172 -23.04 -7.26 8.42
CA TYR A 172 -22.51 -7.27 7.06
C TYR A 172 -22.17 -8.68 6.58
N ALA A 173 -21.49 -9.49 7.41
CA ALA A 173 -21.15 -10.86 7.06
C ALA A 173 -22.39 -11.68 6.68
N LYS A 174 -23.45 -11.63 7.50
CA LYS A 174 -24.74 -12.30 7.21
C LYS A 174 -25.40 -11.81 5.92
N ALA A 175 -25.36 -10.50 5.66
CA ALA A 175 -25.96 -9.92 4.48
C ALA A 175 -25.17 -10.22 3.18
N LEU A 176 -23.90 -10.58 3.31
CA LEU A 176 -23.00 -10.90 2.18
C LEU A 176 -22.78 -12.41 2.03
N GLU A 177 -23.38 -13.25 2.84
CA GLU A 177 -23.41 -14.70 2.61
C GLU A 177 -24.15 -15.00 1.29
N PRO A 178 -23.64 -15.95 0.48
CA PRO A 178 -24.28 -16.37 -0.76
C PRO A 178 -25.66 -17.00 -0.55
#